data_640bc27584de1fc9f576155d75babd4d
#
_entry.id   640bc27584de1fc9f576155d75babd4d
#
_cell.length_a   1.000
_cell.length_b   1.000
_cell.length_c   1.000
_cell.angle_alpha   90.00
_cell.angle_beta   90.00
_cell.angle_gamma   90.00
#
_symmetry.space_group_name_H-M   'P 1'
#
loop_
_entity.id
_entity.type
_entity.pdbx_description
1 polymer ?
#
loop_
_entity_poly.entity_id
_entity_poly.type
_entity_poly.pdbx_seq_one_letter_code
_entity_poly.pdbx_strand_id
1 'polypeptide(L)'
;MTGPSVLVTGAGGYLGSQLIAALAAGRIKVSRIVAADVREMPPDRRMDGVDYVQADVRSPALIELFDRCKVDTVVHLASIVTPGRDSNRQYEYSVDVKGTENVLIACTTTGVKKIIVSSSGAAYGYHADNPAWLTEDCPLRGNE
;
A
#
# COMPACT_ATOMS: atom_id res chain seq x y z
N MET A 1 23.50 0.50 -7.75
CA MET A 1 23.10 -0.01 -6.40
C MET A 1 22.36 -1.32 -6.60
N THR A 2 22.76 -2.37 -5.89
CA THR A 2 22.13 -3.69 -5.98
C THR A 2 21.06 -3.80 -4.90
N GLY A 3 19.80 -4.01 -5.27
CA GLY A 3 18.67 -4.14 -4.37
C GLY A 3 17.36 -4.05 -5.14
N PRO A 4 16.21 -4.36 -4.52
CA PRO A 4 14.91 -4.24 -5.17
C PRO A 4 14.52 -2.77 -5.40
N SER A 5 13.73 -2.53 -6.44
CA SER A 5 12.95 -1.30 -6.60
C SER A 5 11.67 -1.44 -5.78
N VAL A 6 11.47 -0.58 -4.79
CA VAL A 6 10.35 -0.63 -3.84
C VAL A 6 9.37 0.50 -4.13
N LEU A 7 8.11 0.16 -4.33
CA LEU A 7 7.02 1.13 -4.41
C LEU A 7 6.12 1.02 -3.18
N VAL A 8 5.85 2.17 -2.55
CA VAL A 8 4.95 2.27 -1.39
C VAL A 8 3.72 3.06 -1.80
N THR A 9 2.53 2.46 -1.74
CA THR A 9 1.25 3.18 -1.87
C THR A 9 0.80 3.71 -0.52
N GLY A 10 0.07 4.82 -0.48
CA GLY A 10 -0.28 5.47 0.78
C GLY A 10 0.96 6.08 1.48
N ALA A 11 1.95 6.48 0.67
CA ALA A 11 3.24 6.96 1.15
C ALA A 11 3.15 8.24 2.01
N GLY A 12 2.11 9.05 1.82
CA GLY A 12 1.83 10.25 2.61
C GLY A 12 1.13 10.00 3.94
N GLY A 13 0.70 8.75 4.20
CA GLY A 13 0.11 8.34 5.48
C GLY A 13 1.16 8.16 6.59
N TYR A 14 0.69 7.86 7.81
CA TYR A 14 1.59 7.70 8.97
C TYR A 14 2.62 6.59 8.75
N LEU A 15 2.17 5.36 8.46
CA LEU A 15 3.08 4.22 8.22
C LEU A 15 3.93 4.43 6.97
N GLY A 16 3.32 4.95 5.88
CA GLY A 16 4.00 5.20 4.62
C GLY A 16 5.18 6.16 4.79
N SER A 17 4.97 7.29 5.46
CA SER A 17 6.03 8.27 5.68
C SER A 17 7.18 7.73 6.55
N GLN A 18 6.88 6.93 7.58
CA GLN A 18 7.90 6.29 8.41
C GLN A 18 8.71 5.25 7.62
N LEU A 19 8.04 4.46 6.78
CA LEU A 19 8.71 3.49 5.93
C LEU A 19 9.62 4.17 4.89
N ILE A 20 9.11 5.20 4.21
CA ILE A 20 9.92 5.97 3.24
C ILE A 20 11.15 6.56 3.92
N ALA A 21 11.00 7.14 5.12
CA ALA A 21 12.14 7.66 5.89
C ALA A 21 13.18 6.58 6.23
N ALA A 22 12.72 5.39 6.63
CA ALA A 22 13.60 4.27 6.96
C ALA A 22 14.34 3.74 5.72
N LEU A 23 13.67 3.68 4.57
CA LEU A 23 14.28 3.29 3.29
C LEU A 23 15.31 4.33 2.82
N ALA A 24 14.95 5.62 2.86
CA ALA A 24 15.83 6.73 2.47
C ALA A 24 17.09 6.81 3.38
N ALA A 25 16.94 6.50 4.67
CA ALA A 25 18.05 6.40 5.61
C ALA A 25 18.98 5.18 5.37
N GLY A 26 18.69 4.34 4.36
CA GLY A 26 19.53 3.20 3.99
C GLY A 26 19.48 2.02 4.99
N ARG A 27 18.47 1.95 5.85
CA ARG A 27 18.29 0.82 6.80
C ARG A 27 18.10 -0.52 6.09
N ILE A 28 17.55 -0.47 4.88
CA ILE A 28 17.38 -1.60 3.98
C ILE A 28 17.98 -1.19 2.63
N LYS A 29 18.82 -2.03 2.05
CA LYS A 29 19.41 -1.76 0.73
C LYS A 29 18.35 -1.94 -0.35
N VAL A 30 18.01 -0.84 -1.02
CA VAL A 30 17.12 -0.81 -2.18
C VAL A 30 17.78 -0.06 -3.32
N SER A 31 17.42 -0.36 -4.55
CA SER A 31 17.94 0.33 -5.74
C SER A 31 17.13 1.59 -6.07
N ARG A 32 15.86 1.59 -5.71
CA ARG A 32 14.93 2.68 -5.99
C ARG A 32 13.82 2.71 -4.94
N ILE A 33 13.39 3.91 -4.57
CA ILE A 33 12.24 4.13 -3.67
C ILE A 33 11.22 4.98 -4.42
N VAL A 34 10.00 4.45 -4.60
CA VAL A 34 8.88 5.16 -5.22
C VAL A 34 7.80 5.36 -4.17
N ALA A 35 7.51 6.61 -3.84
CA ALA A 35 6.49 7.02 -2.89
C ALA A 35 5.24 7.46 -3.64
N ALA A 36 4.21 6.60 -3.69
CA ALA A 36 2.96 6.84 -4.39
C ALA A 36 1.84 7.17 -3.39
N ASP A 37 1.14 8.29 -3.62
CA ASP A 37 -0.03 8.69 -2.84
C ASP A 37 -1.04 9.41 -3.74
N VAL A 38 -2.33 9.37 -3.38
CA VAL A 38 -3.36 10.11 -4.09
C VAL A 38 -3.18 11.62 -3.93
N ARG A 39 -2.58 12.05 -2.83
CA ARG A 39 -2.20 13.44 -2.57
C ARG A 39 -0.78 13.69 -3.03
N GLU A 40 -0.56 14.82 -3.66
CA GLU A 40 0.80 15.25 -3.98
C GLU A 40 1.59 15.52 -2.69
N MET A 41 2.82 15.01 -2.63
CA MET A 41 3.73 15.29 -1.53
C MET A 41 4.31 16.69 -1.67
N PRO A 42 4.11 17.59 -0.68
CA PRO A 42 4.67 18.93 -0.69
C PRO A 42 6.21 18.90 -0.81
N PRO A 43 6.81 19.85 -1.56
CA PRO A 43 8.25 19.86 -1.78
C PRO A 43 9.10 19.86 -0.51
N ASP A 44 8.65 20.57 0.53
CA ASP A 44 9.32 20.67 1.85
C ASP A 44 9.31 19.36 2.66
N ARG A 45 8.51 18.38 2.24
CA ARG A 45 8.42 17.03 2.87
C ARG A 45 9.08 15.94 2.03
N ARG A 46 9.61 16.29 0.87
CA ARG A 46 10.29 15.32 0.00
C ARG A 46 11.71 15.05 0.50
N MET A 47 12.10 13.80 0.44
CA MET A 47 13.45 13.34 0.82
C MET A 47 14.27 13.07 -0.43
N ASP A 48 15.59 13.30 -0.34
CA ASP A 48 16.52 13.00 -1.41
C ASP A 48 16.55 11.49 -1.71
N GLY A 49 16.66 11.14 -2.98
CA GLY A 49 16.72 9.75 -3.43
C GLY A 49 15.38 9.02 -3.44
N VAL A 50 14.26 9.74 -3.25
CA VAL A 50 12.90 9.20 -3.31
C VAL A 50 12.14 9.80 -4.50
N ASP A 51 11.58 8.95 -5.33
CA ASP A 51 10.69 9.33 -6.44
C ASP A 51 9.27 9.48 -5.91
N TYR A 52 8.76 10.70 -5.79
CA TYR A 52 7.38 10.96 -5.38
C TYR A 52 6.45 11.02 -6.59
N VAL A 53 5.38 10.24 -6.54
CA VAL A 53 4.40 10.14 -7.62
C VAL A 53 2.99 10.31 -7.07
N GLN A 54 2.23 11.24 -7.63
CA GLN A 54 0.80 11.30 -7.36
C GLN A 54 0.09 10.19 -8.15
N ALA A 55 -0.55 9.27 -7.44
CA ALA A 55 -1.23 8.13 -8.04
C ALA A 55 -2.41 7.67 -7.18
N ASP A 56 -3.54 7.44 -7.84
CA ASP A 56 -4.71 6.80 -7.23
C ASP A 56 -4.61 5.29 -7.47
N VAL A 57 -4.73 4.50 -6.40
CA VAL A 57 -4.68 3.03 -6.47
C VAL A 57 -5.79 2.44 -7.34
N ARG A 58 -6.87 3.19 -7.60
CA ARG A 58 -7.96 2.80 -8.49
C ARG A 58 -7.66 3.05 -9.98
N SER A 59 -6.59 3.80 -10.27
CA SER A 59 -6.26 4.17 -11.64
C SER A 59 -5.63 3.02 -12.40
N PRO A 60 -6.06 2.73 -13.65
CA PRO A 60 -5.40 1.76 -14.52
C PRO A 60 -3.96 2.16 -14.88
N ALA A 61 -3.58 3.43 -14.71
CA ALA A 61 -2.22 3.93 -14.94
C ALA A 61 -1.18 3.35 -13.97
N LEU A 62 -1.60 2.60 -12.92
CA LEU A 62 -0.67 1.90 -12.03
C LEU A 62 0.21 0.89 -12.78
N ILE A 63 -0.33 0.21 -13.79
CA ILE A 63 0.44 -0.76 -14.59
C ILE A 63 1.61 -0.07 -15.27
N GLU A 64 1.36 1.07 -15.91
CA GLU A 64 2.41 1.86 -16.56
C GLU A 64 3.42 2.41 -15.55
N LEU A 65 2.95 2.87 -14.39
CA LEU A 65 3.82 3.34 -13.30
C LEU A 65 4.75 2.22 -12.81
N PHE A 66 4.23 1.03 -12.57
CA PHE A 66 5.01 -0.11 -12.08
C PHE A 66 6.04 -0.56 -13.11
N ASP A 67 5.65 -0.63 -14.38
CA ASP A 67 6.59 -0.99 -15.46
C ASP A 67 7.69 0.06 -15.64
N ARG A 68 7.33 1.34 -15.73
CA ARG A 68 8.27 2.46 -15.86
C ARG A 68 9.28 2.51 -14.70
N CYS A 69 8.84 2.23 -13.48
CA CYS A 69 9.68 2.23 -12.30
C CYS A 69 10.41 0.91 -12.07
N LYS A 70 10.14 -0.12 -12.90
CA LYS A 70 10.69 -1.47 -12.76
C LYS A 70 10.54 -1.98 -11.33
N VAL A 71 9.30 -1.94 -10.82
CA VAL A 71 9.00 -2.28 -9.43
C VAL A 71 9.21 -3.77 -9.17
N ASP A 72 10.04 -4.10 -8.20
CA ASP A 72 10.25 -5.47 -7.73
C ASP A 72 9.39 -5.83 -6.52
N THR A 73 9.17 -4.84 -5.64
CA THR A 73 8.45 -5.00 -4.38
C THR A 73 7.44 -3.88 -4.18
N VAL A 74 6.23 -4.23 -3.84
CA VAL A 74 5.17 -3.28 -3.46
C VAL A 74 4.89 -3.39 -1.98
N VAL A 75 4.80 -2.25 -1.29
CA VAL A 75 4.23 -2.14 0.05
C VAL A 75 2.92 -1.34 -0.07
N HIS A 76 1.81 -2.04 0.03
CA HIS A 76 0.48 -1.47 -0.16
C HIS A 76 -0.12 -1.05 1.18
N LEU A 77 -0.08 0.27 1.45
CA LEU A 77 -0.57 0.90 2.66
C LEU A 77 -1.73 1.87 2.40
N ALA A 78 -2.10 2.08 1.14
CA ALA A 78 -3.21 2.95 0.78
C ALA A 78 -4.53 2.31 1.25
N SER A 79 -5.21 2.97 2.18
CA SER A 79 -6.49 2.55 2.75
C SER A 79 -7.18 3.75 3.40
N ILE A 80 -8.50 3.69 3.54
CA ILE A 80 -9.29 4.66 4.27
C ILE A 80 -9.55 4.13 5.69
N VAL A 81 -8.59 4.37 6.59
CA VAL A 81 -8.67 3.91 7.99
C VAL A 81 -9.68 4.74 8.79
N THR A 82 -9.75 6.06 8.53
CA THR A 82 -10.67 6.97 9.20
C THR A 82 -11.52 7.68 8.16
N PRO A 83 -12.79 7.31 8.02
CA PRO A 83 -13.70 7.99 7.10
C PRO A 83 -13.78 9.48 7.38
N GLY A 84 -13.62 10.30 6.34
CA GLY A 84 -13.85 11.74 6.42
C GLY A 84 -15.35 12.06 6.48
N ARG A 85 -15.71 13.34 6.69
CA ARG A 85 -17.11 13.78 6.73
C ARG A 85 -17.89 13.45 5.45
N ASP A 86 -17.22 13.46 4.31
CA ASP A 86 -17.79 13.20 2.98
C ASP A 86 -17.54 11.76 2.50
N SER A 87 -16.94 10.91 3.35
CA SER A 87 -16.71 9.52 3.02
C SER A 87 -18.00 8.72 3.14
N ASN A 88 -18.16 7.75 2.26
CA ASN A 88 -19.25 6.80 2.29
C ASN A 88 -18.74 5.40 1.99
N ARG A 89 -19.52 4.39 2.38
CA ARG A 89 -19.15 2.97 2.21
C ARG A 89 -18.76 2.61 0.76
N GLN A 90 -19.42 3.20 -0.23
CA GLN A 90 -19.10 2.94 -1.63
C GLN A 90 -17.72 3.48 -2.02
N TYR A 91 -17.38 4.67 -1.55
CA TYR A 91 -16.07 5.26 -1.77
C TYR A 91 -14.96 4.46 -1.07
N GLU A 92 -15.18 4.09 0.20
CA GLU A 92 -14.25 3.25 0.98
C GLU A 92 -14.01 1.91 0.28
N TYR A 93 -15.09 1.23 -0.12
CA TYR A 93 -15.00 -0.01 -0.89
C TYR A 93 -14.22 0.18 -2.20
N SER A 94 -14.41 1.30 -2.88
CA SER A 94 -13.69 1.58 -4.13
C SER A 94 -12.18 1.71 -3.94
N VAL A 95 -11.74 2.26 -2.79
CA VAL A 95 -10.31 2.40 -2.46
C VAL A 95 -9.76 1.11 -1.88
N ASP A 96 -10.40 0.58 -0.83
CA ASP A 96 -9.83 -0.52 -0.05
C ASP A 96 -9.93 -1.87 -0.78
N VAL A 97 -11.03 -2.12 -1.48
CA VAL A 97 -11.24 -3.38 -2.19
C VAL A 97 -10.81 -3.25 -3.65
N LYS A 98 -11.41 -2.33 -4.41
CA LYS A 98 -11.12 -2.20 -5.84
C LYS A 98 -9.73 -1.62 -6.11
N GLY A 99 -9.26 -0.73 -5.26
CA GLY A 99 -7.88 -0.23 -5.30
C GLY A 99 -6.86 -1.33 -5.03
N THR A 100 -7.08 -2.17 -4.00
CA THR A 100 -6.22 -3.33 -3.73
C THR A 100 -6.24 -4.34 -4.88
N GLU A 101 -7.42 -4.66 -5.43
CA GLU A 101 -7.55 -5.52 -6.61
C GLU A 101 -6.73 -4.98 -7.79
N ASN A 102 -6.82 -3.68 -8.06
CA ASN A 102 -6.07 -3.04 -9.13
C ASN A 102 -4.55 -3.06 -8.90
N VAL A 103 -4.09 -2.87 -7.65
CA VAL A 103 -2.68 -3.02 -7.28
C VAL A 103 -2.19 -4.46 -7.53
N LEU A 104 -2.98 -5.47 -7.19
CA LEU A 104 -2.67 -6.88 -7.44
C LEU A 104 -2.60 -7.18 -8.95
N ILE A 105 -3.52 -6.63 -9.75
CA ILE A 105 -3.49 -6.72 -11.21
C ILE A 105 -2.21 -6.09 -11.75
N ALA A 106 -1.84 -4.89 -11.29
CA ALA A 106 -0.61 -4.23 -11.70
C ALA A 106 0.62 -5.08 -11.34
N CYS A 107 0.67 -5.66 -10.13
CA CYS A 107 1.75 -6.55 -9.71
C CYS A 107 1.91 -7.76 -10.62
N THR A 108 0.81 -8.44 -10.93
CA THR A 108 0.83 -9.65 -11.78
C THR A 108 1.18 -9.32 -13.22
N THR A 109 0.66 -8.22 -13.76
CA THR A 109 0.89 -7.79 -15.14
C THR A 109 2.36 -7.38 -15.38
N THR A 110 3.00 -6.74 -14.38
CA THR A 110 4.37 -6.21 -14.51
C THR A 110 5.45 -7.12 -13.92
N GLY A 111 5.06 -8.28 -13.35
CA GLY A 111 6.00 -9.25 -12.81
C GLY A 111 6.64 -8.82 -11.47
N VAL A 112 5.92 -8.05 -10.66
CA VAL A 112 6.35 -7.74 -9.29
C VAL A 112 6.58 -9.03 -8.50
N LYS A 113 7.73 -9.13 -7.83
CA LYS A 113 8.17 -10.35 -7.15
C LYS A 113 7.58 -10.50 -5.74
N LYS A 114 7.26 -9.38 -5.10
CA LYS A 114 6.79 -9.35 -3.72
C LYS A 114 5.78 -8.23 -3.50
N ILE A 115 4.69 -8.57 -2.82
CA ILE A 115 3.77 -7.57 -2.28
C ILE A 115 3.61 -7.78 -0.77
N ILE A 116 3.58 -6.68 -0.03
CA ILE A 116 3.24 -6.62 1.39
C ILE A 116 2.00 -5.74 1.48
N VAL A 117 0.94 -6.25 2.09
CA VAL A 117 -0.34 -5.54 2.28
C VAL A 117 -0.58 -5.37 3.76
N SER A 118 -0.88 -4.13 4.20
CA SER A 118 -1.40 -3.93 5.55
C SER A 118 -2.85 -4.42 5.61
N SER A 119 -3.11 -5.39 6.46
CA SER A 119 -4.44 -5.93 6.72
C SER A 119 -4.93 -5.53 8.12
N SER A 120 -6.00 -6.14 8.58
CA SER A 120 -6.61 -5.85 9.88
C SER A 120 -7.02 -7.14 10.58
N GLY A 121 -6.91 -7.17 11.91
CA GLY A 121 -7.50 -8.23 12.72
C GLY A 121 -9.01 -8.36 12.55
N ALA A 122 -9.70 -7.30 12.11
CA ALA A 122 -11.12 -7.33 11.77
C ALA A 122 -11.46 -8.34 10.63
N ALA A 123 -10.47 -8.77 9.85
CA ALA A 123 -10.65 -9.80 8.82
C ALA A 123 -11.12 -11.15 9.40
N TYR A 124 -10.77 -11.45 10.64
CA TYR A 124 -11.26 -12.64 11.35
C TYR A 124 -12.71 -12.52 11.83
N GLY A 125 -13.23 -11.29 11.92
CA GLY A 125 -14.56 -10.98 12.45
C GLY A 125 -14.61 -10.99 13.99
N TYR A 126 -15.63 -10.34 14.53
CA TYR A 126 -15.87 -10.29 15.98
C TYR A 126 -16.94 -11.31 16.38
N HIS A 127 -16.60 -12.59 16.26
CA HIS A 127 -17.52 -13.68 16.54
C HIS A 127 -17.27 -14.23 17.96
N ALA A 128 -18.37 -14.55 18.67
CA ALA A 128 -18.31 -15.05 20.06
C ALA A 128 -17.58 -16.40 20.20
N ASP A 129 -17.52 -17.16 19.12
CA ASP A 129 -16.86 -18.47 19.04
C ASP A 129 -15.42 -18.39 18.54
N ASN A 130 -14.88 -17.18 18.34
CA ASN A 130 -13.46 -17.03 18.07
C ASN A 130 -12.61 -17.50 19.27
N PRO A 131 -11.49 -18.19 19.02
CA PRO A 131 -10.56 -18.50 20.09
C PRO A 131 -9.99 -17.23 20.72
N ALA A 132 -9.57 -17.31 22.00
CA ALA A 132 -8.97 -16.18 22.71
C ALA A 132 -7.69 -15.66 22.05
N TRP A 133 -6.98 -16.53 21.33
CA TRP A 133 -5.79 -16.21 20.55
C TRP A 133 -6.02 -16.62 19.09
N LEU A 134 -6.01 -15.63 18.20
CA LEU A 134 -6.13 -15.85 16.77
C LEU A 134 -4.74 -16.15 16.16
N THR A 135 -4.69 -17.11 15.29
CA THR A 135 -3.50 -17.48 14.50
C THR A 135 -3.84 -17.41 13.02
N GLU A 136 -2.82 -17.53 12.17
CA GLU A 136 -2.98 -17.51 10.70
C GLU A 136 -3.82 -18.69 10.18
N ASP A 137 -3.98 -19.76 10.96
CA ASP A 137 -4.82 -20.90 10.61
C ASP A 137 -6.33 -20.65 10.84
N CYS A 138 -6.66 -19.56 11.58
CA CYS A 138 -8.05 -19.19 11.81
C CYS A 138 -8.70 -18.69 10.52
N PRO A 139 -9.97 -19.09 10.23
CA PRO A 139 -10.67 -18.65 9.04
C PRO A 139 -10.96 -17.14 9.06
N LEU A 140 -10.80 -16.50 7.91
CA LEU A 140 -11.17 -15.11 7.71
C LEU A 140 -12.67 -15.03 7.43
N ARG A 141 -13.46 -14.64 8.43
CA ARG A 141 -14.93 -14.61 8.35
C ARG A 141 -15.49 -13.21 8.13
N GLY A 142 -14.71 -12.17 8.49
CA GLY A 142 -15.16 -10.78 8.44
C GLY A 142 -16.34 -10.50 9.39
N ASN A 143 -16.98 -9.36 9.20
CA ASN A 143 -18.23 -8.97 9.84
C ASN A 143 -19.27 -8.67 8.77
N GLU A 144 -20.56 -8.97 9.05
CA GLU A 144 -21.70 -8.62 8.20
C GLU A 144 -21.96 -7.10 8.15
#